data_57ce094bb281494c2d077b2be12398ab
#
_entry.id   57ce094bb281494c2d077b2be12398ab
#
_cell.length_a   1.000
_cell.length_b   1.000
_cell.length_c   1.000
_cell.angle_alpha   90.00
_cell.angle_beta   90.00
_cell.angle_gamma   90.00
#
_symmetry.space_group_name_H-M   'P 1'
#
loop_
_entity.id
_entity.type
_entity.pdbx_description
1 polymer ?
#
loop_
_entity_poly.entity_id
_entity_poly.type
_entity_poly.pdbx_seq_one_letter_code
_entity_poly.pdbx_strand_id
1 'polypeptide(L)'
;MITFQGGVKGGLLGRISRSPLSEWHAFGIISDNGDSHAMLAGAVGDFTRALISDPPTRLWVRGVHFAGLPYLLNMYRRATMVATGSGICVFMSFLVQPGPAELSLVWVAKGIDANYGEEMKSAAYSSERLRGRVIVHDTALMGRPNVAALAVDAARRWGSEVVVVTSNPEGNRDVVAGCTKAGIPAFGPIWDS
;
A
#
# COMPACT_ATOMS: atom_id res chain seq x y z
N MET A 1 -12.83 0.84 6.74
CA MET A 1 -12.59 -0.30 5.81
C MET A 1 -13.90 -0.66 5.14
N ILE A 2 -13.90 -0.99 3.85
CA ILE A 2 -15.08 -1.38 3.06
C ILE A 2 -14.85 -2.82 2.63
N THR A 3 -15.79 -3.72 2.91
CA THR A 3 -15.68 -5.15 2.58
C THR A 3 -16.62 -5.51 1.45
N PHE A 4 -16.13 -6.31 0.51
CA PHE A 4 -16.86 -6.82 -0.66
C PHE A 4 -16.84 -8.36 -0.69
N GLN A 5 -17.85 -8.96 -1.31
CA GLN A 5 -17.89 -10.39 -1.61
C GLN A 5 -16.93 -10.72 -2.78
N GLY A 6 -16.34 -11.92 -2.73
CA GLY A 6 -15.42 -12.43 -3.74
C GLY A 6 -13.94 -12.14 -3.44
N GLY A 7 -13.11 -13.15 -3.60
CA GLY A 7 -11.66 -13.06 -3.45
C GLY A 7 -10.99 -12.40 -4.65
N VAL A 8 -9.88 -11.72 -4.42
CA VAL A 8 -9.11 -11.02 -5.46
C VAL A 8 -7.60 -11.22 -5.23
N LYS A 9 -6.87 -11.42 -6.31
CA LYS A 9 -5.40 -11.55 -6.25
C LYS A 9 -4.73 -10.27 -5.76
N GLY A 10 -3.65 -10.43 -5.03
CA GLY A 10 -2.83 -9.32 -4.53
C GLY A 10 -2.24 -8.46 -5.66
N GLY A 11 -2.08 -7.17 -5.38
CA GLY A 11 -1.52 -6.19 -6.32
C GLY A 11 -2.50 -5.62 -7.33
N LEU A 12 -3.79 -5.97 -7.24
CA LEU A 12 -4.83 -5.41 -8.09
C LEU A 12 -5.45 -4.16 -7.44
N LEU A 13 -5.97 -3.28 -8.29
CA LEU A 13 -6.75 -2.11 -7.90
C LEU A 13 -8.22 -2.33 -8.27
N GLY A 14 -9.12 -2.01 -7.35
CA GLY A 14 -10.55 -1.93 -7.57
C GLY A 14 -10.99 -0.47 -7.75
N ARG A 15 -12.00 -0.26 -8.59
CA ARG A 15 -12.62 1.05 -8.75
C ARG A 15 -14.04 1.02 -8.26
N ILE A 16 -14.38 1.96 -7.39
CA ILE A 16 -15.71 2.12 -6.80
C ILE A 16 -16.27 3.52 -7.05
N SER A 17 -17.60 3.61 -7.08
CA SER A 17 -18.35 4.85 -7.21
C SER A 17 -19.67 4.78 -6.45
N ARG A 18 -20.23 5.91 -6.06
CA ARG A 18 -21.60 6.02 -5.51
C ARG A 18 -22.69 5.88 -6.59
N SER A 19 -22.36 6.22 -7.84
CA SER A 19 -23.26 6.17 -8.99
C SER A 19 -22.49 5.77 -10.25
N PRO A 20 -23.11 5.04 -11.20
CA PRO A 20 -22.42 4.64 -12.43
C PRO A 20 -22.02 5.82 -13.32
N LEU A 21 -22.65 6.98 -13.13
CA LEU A 21 -22.44 8.20 -13.90
C LEU A 21 -21.57 9.24 -13.17
N SER A 22 -21.16 8.95 -11.92
CA SER A 22 -20.27 9.83 -11.17
C SER A 22 -18.81 9.39 -11.26
N GLU A 23 -17.94 10.09 -10.58
CA GLU A 23 -16.50 9.80 -10.53
C GLU A 23 -16.20 8.41 -9.97
N TRP A 24 -15.15 7.80 -10.47
CA TRP A 24 -14.66 6.48 -10.08
C TRP A 24 -13.32 6.60 -9.37
N HIS A 25 -13.26 6.09 -8.16
CA HIS A 25 -12.06 6.15 -7.33
C HIS A 25 -11.40 4.78 -7.25
N ALA A 26 -10.08 4.75 -7.43
CA ALA A 26 -9.27 3.55 -7.37
C ALA A 26 -8.72 3.34 -5.96
N PHE A 27 -8.83 2.12 -5.44
CA PHE A 27 -8.29 1.72 -4.15
C PHE A 27 -7.50 0.43 -4.27
N GLY A 28 -6.45 0.30 -3.43
CA GLY A 28 -5.75 -0.96 -3.26
C GLY A 28 -6.68 -2.00 -2.64
N ILE A 29 -6.65 -3.20 -3.19
CA ILE A 29 -7.44 -4.33 -2.69
C ILE A 29 -6.63 -5.06 -1.64
N ILE A 30 -7.25 -5.33 -0.50
CA ILE A 30 -6.74 -6.17 0.59
C ILE A 30 -7.52 -7.49 0.53
N SER A 31 -6.84 -8.58 0.22
CA SER A 31 -7.44 -9.90 0.09
C SER A 31 -6.43 -10.98 0.44
N ASP A 32 -6.89 -12.02 1.09
CA ASP A 32 -6.18 -13.29 1.27
C ASP A 32 -6.45 -14.29 0.13
N ASN A 33 -7.20 -13.86 -0.88
CA ASN A 33 -7.72 -14.65 -2.00
C ASN A 33 -8.83 -15.64 -1.58
N GLY A 34 -9.45 -15.42 -0.43
CA GLY A 34 -10.64 -16.15 0.04
C GLY A 34 -11.95 -15.61 -0.56
N ASP A 35 -13.04 -15.73 0.19
CA ASP A 35 -14.40 -15.40 -0.29
C ASP A 35 -14.77 -13.92 -0.20
N SER A 36 -13.85 -13.07 0.27
CA SER A 36 -14.07 -11.63 0.38
C SER A 36 -12.78 -10.85 0.15
N HIS A 37 -12.93 -9.56 -0.11
CA HIS A 37 -11.83 -8.62 -0.13
C HIS A 37 -12.24 -7.29 0.48
N ALA A 38 -11.28 -6.49 0.89
CA ALA A 38 -11.51 -5.19 1.47
C ALA A 38 -10.74 -4.08 0.74
N MET A 39 -11.20 -2.86 0.92
CA MET A 39 -10.51 -1.64 0.51
C MET A 39 -10.44 -0.70 1.72
N LEU A 40 -9.29 -0.07 1.93
CA LEU A 40 -9.16 0.96 2.94
C LEU A 40 -9.24 2.34 2.29
N ALA A 41 -10.26 3.11 2.66
CA ALA A 41 -10.43 4.49 2.23
C ALA A 41 -10.06 5.41 3.40
N GLY A 42 -8.94 6.12 3.29
CA GLY A 42 -8.60 7.19 4.23
C GLY A 42 -9.41 8.45 3.94
N ALA A 43 -9.77 9.24 4.95
CA ALA A 43 -10.53 10.49 4.82
C ALA A 43 -9.68 11.64 4.23
N VAL A 44 -9.21 11.47 2.99
CA VAL A 44 -8.29 12.42 2.35
C VAL A 44 -9.01 13.41 1.44
N GLY A 45 -9.96 12.94 0.64
CA GLY A 45 -10.75 13.75 -0.30
C GLY A 45 -12.24 13.76 0.04
N ASP A 46 -13.02 14.51 -0.73
CA ASP A 46 -14.47 14.68 -0.49
C ASP A 46 -15.23 13.35 -0.64
N PHE A 47 -14.89 12.54 -1.64
CA PHE A 47 -15.47 11.21 -1.83
C PHE A 47 -15.28 10.31 -0.60
N THR A 48 -14.05 10.21 -0.09
CA THR A 48 -13.75 9.35 1.05
C THR A 48 -14.30 9.88 2.35
N ARG A 49 -14.34 11.21 2.54
CA ARG A 49 -15.03 11.85 3.68
C ARG A 49 -16.53 11.54 3.64
N ALA A 50 -17.16 11.66 2.48
CA ALA A 50 -18.58 11.33 2.29
C ALA A 50 -18.87 9.85 2.56
N LEU A 51 -17.99 8.93 2.20
CA LEU A 51 -18.13 7.50 2.53
C LEU A 51 -18.15 7.23 4.05
N ILE A 52 -17.47 8.05 4.83
CA ILE A 52 -17.39 7.90 6.29
C ILE A 52 -18.58 8.59 6.97
N SER A 53 -18.93 9.80 6.56
CA SER A 53 -20.02 10.59 7.19
C SER A 53 -21.41 10.08 6.82
N ASP A 54 -21.56 9.52 5.62
CA ASP A 54 -22.81 8.96 5.07
C ASP A 54 -22.49 7.64 4.35
N PRO A 55 -22.28 6.54 5.10
CA PRO A 55 -21.90 5.25 4.53
C PRO A 55 -23.05 4.67 3.69
N PRO A 56 -22.82 4.44 2.38
CA PRO A 56 -23.85 3.88 1.52
C PRO A 56 -24.02 2.39 1.80
N THR A 57 -25.25 1.88 1.63
CA THR A 57 -25.53 0.44 1.71
C THR A 57 -25.07 -0.34 0.48
N ARG A 58 -24.82 0.35 -0.62
CA ARG A 58 -24.35 -0.23 -1.89
C ARG A 58 -23.37 0.73 -2.57
N LEU A 59 -22.39 0.16 -3.24
CA LEU A 59 -21.44 0.88 -4.10
C LEU A 59 -21.42 0.22 -5.49
N TRP A 60 -21.21 1.02 -6.50
CA TRP A 60 -20.88 0.50 -7.82
C TRP A 60 -19.42 0.07 -7.84
N VAL A 61 -19.15 -1.11 -8.35
CA VAL A 61 -17.81 -1.68 -8.47
C VAL A 61 -17.58 -2.03 -9.93
N ARG A 62 -16.42 -1.66 -10.48
CA ARG A 62 -16.04 -2.16 -11.81
C ARG A 62 -15.60 -3.61 -11.70
N GLY A 63 -16.21 -4.49 -12.50
CA GLY A 63 -15.92 -5.92 -12.50
C GLY A 63 -14.53 -6.27 -13.06
N VAL A 64 -13.86 -5.32 -13.71
CA VAL A 64 -12.49 -5.51 -14.19
C VAL A 64 -11.53 -4.83 -13.23
N HIS A 65 -10.65 -5.62 -12.63
CA HIS A 65 -9.57 -5.16 -11.78
C HIS A 65 -8.30 -4.98 -12.63
N PHE A 66 -7.55 -3.93 -12.35
CA PHE A 66 -6.32 -3.64 -13.07
C PHE A 66 -5.11 -3.99 -12.21
N ALA A 67 -4.04 -4.47 -12.85
CA ALA A 67 -2.76 -4.57 -12.20
C ALA A 67 -2.31 -3.17 -11.76
N GLY A 68 -2.18 -2.99 -10.45
CA GLY A 68 -1.62 -1.76 -9.89
C GLY A 68 -0.10 -1.79 -9.88
N LEU A 69 0.51 -0.66 -9.56
CA LEU A 69 1.96 -0.56 -9.37
C LEU A 69 2.53 -1.67 -8.48
N PRO A 70 1.90 -2.05 -7.35
CA PRO A 70 2.41 -3.12 -6.51
C PRO A 70 2.52 -4.48 -7.19
N TYR A 71 1.82 -4.70 -8.30
CA TYR A 71 1.92 -5.94 -9.07
C TYR A 71 3.34 -6.20 -9.61
N LEU A 72 4.14 -5.13 -9.78
CA LEU A 72 5.56 -5.21 -10.15
C LEU A 72 6.38 -6.06 -9.17
N LEU A 73 5.97 -6.15 -7.90
CA LEU A 73 6.66 -6.97 -6.90
C LEU A 73 6.80 -8.44 -7.34
N ASN A 74 5.86 -8.94 -8.15
CA ASN A 74 5.90 -10.32 -8.66
C ASN A 74 6.94 -10.56 -9.74
N MET A 75 7.55 -9.50 -10.29
CA MET A 75 8.57 -9.58 -11.34
C MET A 75 10.00 -9.68 -10.80
N TYR A 76 10.17 -9.54 -9.48
CA TYR A 76 11.46 -9.51 -8.82
C TYR A 76 11.58 -10.63 -7.79
N ARG A 77 12.80 -11.08 -7.54
CA ARG A 77 13.07 -12.08 -6.49
C ARG A 77 13.06 -11.45 -5.11
N ARG A 78 13.60 -10.22 -4.99
CA ARG A 78 13.68 -9.48 -3.74
C ARG A 78 13.25 -8.04 -3.96
N ALA A 79 12.26 -7.58 -3.20
CA ALA A 79 11.73 -6.24 -3.34
C ALA A 79 11.49 -5.56 -1.98
N THR A 80 11.72 -4.25 -1.92
CA THR A 80 11.36 -3.41 -0.77
C THR A 80 10.09 -2.63 -1.08
N MET A 81 9.08 -2.80 -0.25
CA MET A 81 7.86 -2.00 -0.23
C MET A 81 8.06 -0.80 0.68
N VAL A 82 7.78 0.39 0.19
CA VAL A 82 7.82 1.63 0.98
C VAL A 82 6.44 2.27 0.97
N ALA A 83 5.84 2.42 2.14
CA ALA A 83 4.52 3.02 2.29
C ALA A 83 4.56 4.22 3.23
N THR A 84 3.87 5.29 2.87
CA THR A 84 3.55 6.35 3.83
C THR A 84 2.05 6.44 4.06
N GLY A 85 1.65 6.63 5.32
CA GLY A 85 0.25 6.72 5.69
C GLY A 85 -0.56 5.52 5.22
N SER A 86 -1.70 5.78 4.56
CA SER A 86 -2.59 4.76 4.01
C SER A 86 -2.05 4.04 2.78
N GLY A 87 -0.91 4.46 2.24
CA GLY A 87 -0.24 3.75 1.14
C GLY A 87 0.10 2.30 1.43
N ILE A 88 0.15 1.90 2.72
CA ILE A 88 0.32 0.50 3.14
C ILE A 88 -0.75 -0.44 2.57
N CYS A 89 -1.97 0.07 2.34
CA CYS A 89 -3.13 -0.73 1.95
C CYS A 89 -2.91 -1.50 0.66
N VAL A 90 -2.20 -0.90 -0.31
CA VAL A 90 -1.92 -1.53 -1.59
C VAL A 90 -0.95 -2.72 -1.49
N PHE A 91 -0.22 -2.80 -0.38
CA PHE A 91 0.72 -3.89 -0.11
C PHE A 91 0.14 -4.99 0.79
N MET A 92 -0.98 -4.74 1.46
CA MET A 92 -1.54 -5.69 2.43
C MET A 92 -1.81 -7.07 1.85
N SER A 93 -2.34 -7.16 0.63
CA SER A 93 -2.54 -8.46 -0.02
C SER A 93 -1.25 -9.24 -0.21
N PHE A 94 -0.12 -8.57 -0.40
CA PHE A 94 1.20 -9.22 -0.51
C PHE A 94 1.72 -9.75 0.83
N LEU A 95 1.22 -9.22 1.94
CA LEU A 95 1.60 -9.68 3.27
C LEU A 95 0.87 -10.96 3.68
N VAL A 96 -0.37 -11.13 3.19
CA VAL A 96 -1.24 -12.26 3.56
C VAL A 96 -1.31 -13.36 2.49
N GLN A 97 -1.02 -13.04 1.23
CA GLN A 97 -1.03 -14.03 0.14
C GLN A 97 0.36 -14.61 -0.12
N PRO A 98 0.47 -15.90 -0.45
CA PRO A 98 1.73 -16.48 -0.91
C PRO A 98 2.18 -15.86 -2.24
N GLY A 99 3.47 -15.86 -2.51
CA GLY A 99 4.01 -15.35 -3.76
C GLY A 99 5.52 -15.60 -3.89
N PRO A 100 6.09 -15.43 -5.09
CA PRO A 100 7.46 -15.84 -5.39
C PRO A 100 8.52 -14.88 -4.81
N ALA A 101 8.18 -13.60 -4.62
CA ALA A 101 9.13 -12.60 -4.18
C ALA A 101 9.40 -12.64 -2.67
N GLU A 102 10.65 -12.50 -2.27
CA GLU A 102 11.02 -12.16 -0.89
C GLU A 102 10.80 -10.66 -0.70
N LEU A 103 10.02 -10.30 0.29
CA LEU A 103 9.62 -8.93 0.52
C LEU A 103 10.25 -8.35 1.79
N SER A 104 10.40 -7.04 1.79
CA SER A 104 10.70 -6.24 2.96
C SER A 104 9.80 -5.00 2.97
N LEU A 105 9.54 -4.43 4.14
CA LEU A 105 8.61 -3.33 4.32
C LEU A 105 9.22 -2.19 5.12
N VAL A 106 9.07 -0.98 4.60
CA VAL A 106 9.23 0.28 5.34
C VAL A 106 7.87 0.97 5.36
N TRP A 107 7.28 1.11 6.53
CA TRP A 107 6.00 1.79 6.71
C TRP A 107 6.13 2.96 7.67
N VAL A 108 5.89 4.16 7.16
CA VAL A 108 5.97 5.43 7.90
C VAL A 108 4.59 6.06 7.97
N ALA A 109 4.01 6.22 9.16
CA ALA A 109 2.71 6.85 9.32
C ALA A 109 2.60 7.57 10.67
N LYS A 110 1.59 8.42 10.82
CA LYS A 110 1.31 9.12 12.08
C LYS A 110 0.25 8.36 12.87
N GLY A 111 0.55 8.07 14.13
CA GLY A 111 -0.39 7.43 15.05
C GLY A 111 -0.87 6.08 14.53
N ILE A 112 0.06 5.18 14.24
CA ILE A 112 -0.20 3.92 13.53
C ILE A 112 -1.28 3.11 14.23
N ASP A 113 -1.17 2.89 15.52
CA ASP A 113 -2.13 2.08 16.27
C ASP A 113 -3.52 2.74 16.32
N ALA A 114 -3.58 4.07 16.46
CA ALA A 114 -4.84 4.81 16.52
C ALA A 114 -5.55 4.92 15.15
N ASN A 115 -4.79 5.06 14.06
CA ASN A 115 -5.37 5.33 12.74
C ASN A 115 -5.56 4.09 11.87
N TYR A 116 -4.78 3.02 12.11
CA TYR A 116 -4.77 1.81 11.28
C TYR A 116 -5.13 0.55 12.05
N GLY A 117 -5.10 0.60 13.38
CA GLY A 117 -5.35 -0.53 14.26
C GLY A 117 -4.15 -1.47 14.41
N GLU A 118 -4.14 -2.19 15.52
CA GLU A 118 -3.07 -3.15 15.81
C GLU A 118 -3.03 -4.32 14.83
N GLU A 119 -4.16 -4.65 14.21
CA GLU A 119 -4.27 -5.75 13.23
C GLU A 119 -3.38 -5.53 12.00
N MET A 120 -3.35 -4.30 11.46
CA MET A 120 -2.51 -4.00 10.30
C MET A 120 -1.02 -4.06 10.65
N LYS A 121 -0.66 -3.57 11.82
CA LYS A 121 0.71 -3.64 12.34
C LYS A 121 1.13 -5.09 12.60
N SER A 122 0.27 -5.86 13.25
CA SER A 122 0.48 -7.30 13.49
C SER A 122 0.62 -8.07 12.18
N ALA A 123 -0.21 -7.81 11.18
CA ALA A 123 -0.11 -8.45 9.87
C ALA A 123 1.25 -8.19 9.20
N ALA A 124 1.81 -6.98 9.36
CA ALA A 124 3.14 -6.67 8.84
C ALA A 124 4.23 -7.47 9.56
N TYR A 125 4.18 -7.57 10.89
CA TYR A 125 5.21 -8.29 11.66
C TYR A 125 5.08 -9.81 11.58
N SER A 126 3.86 -10.35 11.47
CA SER A 126 3.61 -11.79 11.40
C SER A 126 3.71 -12.39 10.00
N SER A 127 3.85 -11.55 8.96
CA SER A 127 3.94 -12.02 7.58
C SER A 127 5.18 -12.88 7.36
N GLU A 128 4.98 -14.15 6.99
CA GLU A 128 6.05 -15.07 6.64
C GLU A 128 6.88 -14.59 5.44
N ARG A 129 6.27 -13.81 4.54
CA ARG A 129 6.97 -13.24 3.38
C ARG A 129 7.99 -12.19 3.77
N LEU A 130 7.75 -11.44 4.84
CA LEU A 130 8.67 -10.43 5.33
C LEU A 130 9.79 -11.02 6.19
N ARG A 131 9.56 -12.13 6.88
CA ARG A 131 10.56 -12.81 7.74
C ARG A 131 11.30 -11.82 8.66
N GLY A 132 10.57 -10.90 9.28
CA GLY A 132 11.14 -9.88 10.14
C GLY A 132 11.80 -8.69 9.42
N ARG A 133 11.79 -8.64 8.09
CA ARG A 133 12.31 -7.50 7.30
C ARG A 133 11.29 -6.35 7.27
N VAL A 134 10.99 -5.79 8.42
CA VAL A 134 9.97 -4.77 8.64
C VAL A 134 10.56 -3.59 9.40
N ILE A 135 10.32 -2.38 8.92
CA ILE A 135 10.52 -1.13 9.64
C ILE A 135 9.16 -0.44 9.69
N VAL A 136 8.63 -0.29 10.89
CA VAL A 136 7.44 0.52 11.17
C VAL A 136 7.88 1.76 11.94
N HIS A 137 7.63 2.94 11.39
CA HIS A 137 8.02 4.21 11.95
C HIS A 137 6.80 5.08 12.22
N ASP A 138 6.43 5.24 13.50
CA ASP A 138 5.34 6.12 13.88
C ASP A 138 5.85 7.55 14.08
N THR A 139 5.43 8.45 13.18
CA THR A 139 5.85 9.84 13.21
C THR A 139 5.26 10.65 14.37
N ALA A 140 4.22 10.16 15.04
CA ALA A 140 3.71 10.78 16.26
C ALA A 140 4.66 10.57 17.45
N LEU A 141 5.40 9.46 17.47
CA LEU A 141 6.32 9.09 18.53
C LEU A 141 7.76 9.49 18.23
N MET A 142 8.20 9.32 16.97
CA MET A 142 9.60 9.41 16.58
C MET A 142 9.91 10.62 15.66
N GLY A 143 8.90 11.46 15.38
CA GLY A 143 9.06 12.57 14.43
C GLY A 143 9.12 12.11 12.97
N ARG A 144 9.27 13.06 12.04
CA ARG A 144 9.34 12.75 10.59
C ARG A 144 10.74 12.27 10.19
N PRO A 145 10.89 11.07 9.63
CA PRO A 145 12.16 10.58 9.15
C PRO A 145 12.44 11.07 7.72
N ASN A 146 13.68 10.93 7.28
CA ASN A 146 13.99 10.97 5.85
C ASN A 146 13.60 9.62 5.22
N VAL A 147 12.42 9.56 4.60
CA VAL A 147 11.86 8.31 4.04
C VAL A 147 12.73 7.78 2.91
N ALA A 148 13.32 8.66 2.10
CA ALA A 148 14.20 8.26 1.01
C ALA A 148 15.47 7.57 1.54
N ALA A 149 16.09 8.11 2.59
CA ALA A 149 17.24 7.48 3.24
C ALA A 149 16.85 6.11 3.85
N LEU A 150 15.73 6.03 4.57
CA LEU A 150 15.22 4.77 5.11
C LEU A 150 14.99 3.71 4.02
N ALA A 151 14.42 4.11 2.88
CA ALA A 151 14.17 3.23 1.75
C ALA A 151 15.48 2.68 1.16
N VAL A 152 16.45 3.55 0.94
CA VAL A 152 17.80 3.17 0.42
C VAL A 152 18.51 2.23 1.40
N ASP A 153 18.52 2.56 2.68
CA ASP A 153 19.18 1.74 3.71
C ASP A 153 18.53 0.37 3.85
N ALA A 154 17.19 0.32 3.85
CA ALA A 154 16.45 -0.93 3.89
C ALA A 154 16.73 -1.78 2.65
N ALA A 155 16.65 -1.21 1.45
CA ALA A 155 16.90 -1.91 0.21
C ALA A 155 18.31 -2.50 0.14
N ARG A 156 19.33 -1.74 0.56
CA ARG A 156 20.72 -2.20 0.65
C ARG A 156 20.90 -3.31 1.67
N ARG A 157 20.36 -3.13 2.88
CA ARG A 157 20.46 -4.11 3.98
C ARG A 157 19.87 -5.46 3.59
N TRP A 158 18.75 -5.44 2.86
CA TRP A 158 18.03 -6.65 2.47
C TRP A 158 18.37 -7.15 1.06
N GLY A 159 19.27 -6.46 0.36
CA GLY A 159 19.73 -6.81 -0.99
C GLY A 159 18.58 -6.81 -1.99
N SER A 160 17.70 -5.83 -1.90
CA SER A 160 16.52 -5.72 -2.78
C SER A 160 16.93 -5.27 -4.18
N GLU A 161 16.29 -5.86 -5.19
CA GLU A 161 16.49 -5.56 -6.61
C GLU A 161 15.69 -4.34 -7.04
N VAL A 162 14.62 -4.03 -6.29
CA VAL A 162 13.71 -2.92 -6.59
C VAL A 162 13.08 -2.37 -5.32
N VAL A 163 12.76 -1.08 -5.37
CA VAL A 163 11.90 -0.40 -4.39
C VAL A 163 10.58 -0.03 -5.05
N VAL A 164 9.46 -0.40 -4.44
CA VAL A 164 8.13 0.05 -4.86
C VAL A 164 7.57 0.93 -3.76
N VAL A 165 7.31 2.19 -4.08
CA VAL A 165 6.84 3.18 -3.09
C VAL A 165 5.41 3.60 -3.36
N THR A 166 4.62 3.75 -2.30
CA THR A 166 3.29 4.38 -2.31
C THR A 166 3.23 5.46 -1.24
N SER A 167 3.23 6.69 -1.72
CA SER A 167 3.25 7.89 -0.89
C SER A 167 2.46 9.01 -1.59
N ASN A 168 2.38 10.18 -1.00
CA ASN A 168 1.93 11.37 -1.72
C ASN A 168 2.91 11.73 -2.87
N PRO A 169 2.55 12.63 -3.80
CA PRO A 169 3.38 12.96 -4.96
C PRO A 169 4.81 13.37 -4.61
N GLU A 170 4.99 14.17 -3.56
CA GLU A 170 6.30 14.62 -3.09
C GLU A 170 7.13 13.46 -2.54
N GLY A 171 6.58 12.68 -1.61
CA GLY A 171 7.26 11.53 -1.02
C GLY A 171 7.62 10.47 -2.05
N ASN A 172 6.78 10.25 -3.07
CA ASN A 172 7.14 9.37 -4.19
C ASN A 172 8.35 9.87 -4.95
N ARG A 173 8.37 11.16 -5.33
CA ARG A 173 9.52 11.76 -6.04
C ARG A 173 10.80 11.63 -5.23
N ASP A 174 10.74 11.94 -3.94
CA ASP A 174 11.91 11.90 -3.06
C ASP A 174 12.47 10.49 -2.92
N VAL A 175 11.62 9.49 -2.70
CA VAL A 175 12.06 8.09 -2.56
C VAL A 175 12.62 7.57 -3.88
N VAL A 176 11.93 7.81 -5.01
CA VAL A 176 12.40 7.38 -6.33
C VAL A 176 13.74 8.06 -6.67
N ALA A 177 13.86 9.37 -6.46
CA ALA A 177 15.11 10.09 -6.72
C ALA A 177 16.25 9.60 -5.83
N GLY A 178 15.98 9.38 -4.53
CA GLY A 178 16.98 8.86 -3.58
C GLY A 178 17.48 7.47 -3.96
N CYS A 179 16.56 6.57 -4.31
CA CYS A 179 16.90 5.22 -4.77
C CYS A 179 17.69 5.25 -6.09
N THR A 180 17.23 6.03 -7.07
CA THR A 180 17.93 6.19 -8.37
C THR A 180 19.34 6.69 -8.17
N LYS A 181 19.54 7.72 -7.33
CA LYS A 181 20.88 8.22 -6.98
C LYS A 181 21.76 7.17 -6.31
N ALA A 182 21.16 6.24 -5.58
CA ALA A 182 21.85 5.13 -4.92
C ALA A 182 22.07 3.93 -5.85
N GLY A 183 21.65 3.98 -7.13
CA GLY A 183 21.74 2.90 -8.10
C GLY A 183 20.70 1.78 -7.91
N ILE A 184 19.60 2.06 -7.21
CA ILE A 184 18.54 1.09 -6.92
C ILE A 184 17.32 1.44 -7.78
N PRO A 185 16.82 0.52 -8.63
CA PRO A 185 15.57 0.72 -9.36
C PRO A 185 14.41 1.00 -8.41
N ALA A 186 13.63 2.05 -8.69
CA ALA A 186 12.50 2.41 -7.84
C ALA A 186 11.32 2.91 -8.67
N PHE A 187 10.11 2.53 -8.26
CA PHE A 187 8.87 2.89 -8.92
C PHE A 187 7.84 3.39 -7.91
N GLY A 188 7.16 4.46 -8.26
CA GLY A 188 6.01 5.01 -7.53
C GLY A 188 4.83 5.22 -8.46
N PRO A 189 3.59 5.40 -7.95
CA PRO A 189 2.45 5.68 -8.79
C PRO A 189 2.64 7.01 -9.53
N ILE A 190 2.14 7.06 -10.76
CA ILE A 190 1.95 8.31 -11.49
C ILE A 190 0.66 8.91 -10.95
N TRP A 191 0.76 10.08 -10.37
CA TRP A 191 -0.40 10.84 -9.91
C TRP A 191 -0.90 11.69 -11.07
N ASP A 192 -2.13 11.42 -11.51
CA ASP A 192 -2.83 12.33 -12.40
C ASP A 192 -3.13 13.62 -11.61
N SER A 193 -2.65 14.73 -12.11
CA SER A 193 -2.82 16.06 -11.54
C SER A 193 -4.26 16.56 -11.68
#